data_3a6f47690b88b668b6774b8c97f11886
#
_entry.id   3a6f47690b88b668b6774b8c97f11886
#
_cell.length_a   1.000
_cell.length_b   1.000
_cell.length_c   1.000
_cell.angle_alpha   90.00
_cell.angle_beta   90.00
_cell.angle_gamma   90.00
#
_symmetry.space_group_name_H-M   'P 1'
#
loop_
_entity.id
_entity.type
_entity.pdbx_description
1 polymer ?
#
loop_
_entity_poly.entity_id
_entity_poly.type
_entity_poly.pdbx_seq_one_letter_code
_entity_poly.pdbx_strand_id
1 'polypeptide(L)'
;ERKEFSPWRTYKSKSVKYAKLKDETDQIIAVAPIKLDDVLLISQNGYALRFNIEEVPVVGAKAAGVKAMNLKADDVLQSTFICNTSSFYLLTQRGSLKRVSIEEIPATSRAKRGLQVLRELKNKPHRVFLAGAVAEQGFVGDLFSTEVEENDQTLLVQSNKGTIYESRLQDLNLSERTSNGSFISDTISDEEVFDAYLKEVFKEDKTNS
;
A
#
# COMPACT_ATOMS: atom_id res chain seq x y z
N GLU A 1 -8.58 4.37 11.82
CA GLU A 1 -8.74 5.44 12.82
C GLU A 1 -7.79 6.61 12.54
N ARG A 2 -8.27 7.84 12.68
CA ARG A 2 -7.44 9.05 12.63
C ARG A 2 -7.28 9.59 14.06
N LYS A 3 -6.04 9.79 14.50
CA LYS A 3 -5.76 10.27 15.87
C LYS A 3 -4.70 11.35 15.87
N GLU A 4 -4.80 12.28 16.80
CA GLU A 4 -3.73 13.21 17.07
C GLU A 4 -2.60 12.50 17.82
N PHE A 5 -1.39 12.65 17.33
CA PHE A 5 -0.20 12.16 17.98
C PHE A 5 0.41 13.29 18.83
N SER A 6 0.51 13.04 20.13
CA SER A 6 1.20 13.93 21.05
C SER A 6 2.51 13.29 21.51
N PRO A 7 3.66 13.66 20.94
CA PRO A 7 4.95 13.09 21.32
C PRO A 7 5.32 13.37 22.78
N TRP A 8 4.71 14.38 23.39
CA TRP A 8 4.97 14.78 24.76
C TRP A 8 4.33 13.89 25.83
N ARG A 9 3.46 12.97 25.46
CA ARG A 9 2.82 12.03 26.39
C ARG A 9 3.55 10.72 26.59
N THR A 10 4.65 10.49 25.90
CA THR A 10 5.39 9.23 25.91
C THR A 10 6.53 9.15 26.90
N TYR A 11 6.65 10.10 27.82
CA TYR A 11 7.78 10.16 28.76
C TYR A 11 7.81 9.14 29.86
N LYS A 12 6.80 8.35 30.02
CA LYS A 12 6.80 7.31 31.04
C LYS A 12 6.75 5.96 30.33
N SER A 13 7.69 5.13 30.63
CA SER A 13 7.99 3.79 30.12
C SER A 13 6.81 2.78 30.07
N LYS A 14 5.58 3.24 30.03
CA LYS A 14 4.39 2.40 29.92
C LYS A 14 3.85 2.47 28.50
N SER A 15 3.64 1.30 27.90
CA SER A 15 2.91 1.20 26.62
C SER A 15 1.52 1.83 26.72
N VAL A 16 1.12 2.57 25.71
CA VAL A 16 -0.21 3.19 25.62
C VAL A 16 -0.99 2.51 24.51
N LYS A 17 -2.20 2.08 24.81
CA LYS A 17 -3.10 1.51 23.79
C LYS A 17 -3.66 2.64 22.93
N TYR A 18 -3.29 2.64 21.64
CA TYR A 18 -3.72 3.65 20.67
C TYR A 18 -4.91 3.24 19.80
N ALA A 19 -5.19 1.95 19.69
CA ALA A 19 -6.30 1.45 18.89
C ALA A 19 -7.14 0.45 19.70
N LYS A 20 -8.42 0.39 19.42
CA LYS A 20 -9.34 -0.62 19.95
C LYS A 20 -9.70 -1.56 18.81
N LEU A 21 -9.15 -2.77 18.83
CA LEU A 21 -9.52 -3.83 17.92
C LEU A 21 -10.95 -4.31 18.21
N LYS A 22 -11.66 -4.74 17.19
CA LYS A 22 -13.04 -5.17 17.28
C LYS A 22 -13.16 -6.51 18.01
N ASP A 23 -12.26 -7.43 17.70
CA ASP A 23 -12.15 -8.77 18.29
C ASP A 23 -10.70 -9.25 18.26
N GLU A 24 -10.45 -10.49 18.73
CA GLU A 24 -9.10 -11.08 18.83
C GLU A 24 -8.49 -11.44 17.45
N THR A 25 -9.31 -11.54 16.41
CA THR A 25 -8.87 -11.86 15.05
C THR A 25 -8.55 -10.61 14.23
N ASP A 26 -8.95 -9.44 14.73
CA ASP A 26 -8.72 -8.16 14.06
C ASP A 26 -7.27 -7.70 14.24
N GLN A 27 -6.68 -7.11 13.21
CA GLN A 27 -5.28 -6.72 13.17
C GLN A 27 -5.09 -5.30 12.65
N ILE A 28 -4.06 -4.63 13.15
CA ILE A 28 -3.59 -3.36 12.58
C ILE A 28 -2.69 -3.70 11.40
N ILE A 29 -3.12 -3.37 10.20
CA ILE A 29 -2.37 -3.66 8.96
C ILE A 29 -1.43 -2.52 8.55
N ALA A 30 -1.70 -1.28 8.98
CA ALA A 30 -0.83 -0.15 8.70
C ALA A 30 -1.00 0.97 9.74
N VAL A 31 0.09 1.69 9.96
CA VAL A 31 0.12 2.94 10.74
C VAL A 31 1.00 3.91 9.96
N ALA A 32 0.52 5.10 9.69
CA ALA A 32 1.27 6.11 8.96
C ALA A 32 0.95 7.52 9.50
N PRO A 33 1.92 8.46 9.47
CA PRO A 33 1.61 9.87 9.60
C PRO A 33 0.77 10.31 8.40
N ILE A 34 -0.21 11.17 8.63
CA ILE A 34 -1.07 11.69 7.58
C ILE A 34 -0.84 13.17 7.37
N LYS A 35 -0.92 13.58 6.11
CA LYS A 35 -1.21 14.95 5.67
C LYS A 35 -2.65 15.00 5.18
N LEU A 36 -3.09 16.12 4.63
CA LEU A 36 -4.46 16.27 4.08
C LEU A 36 -4.55 15.66 2.67
N ASP A 37 -4.35 14.37 2.57
CA ASP A 37 -4.30 13.63 1.31
C ASP A 37 -5.43 12.58 1.26
N ASP A 38 -5.61 11.96 0.11
CA ASP A 38 -6.49 10.82 -0.04
C ASP A 38 -5.82 9.55 0.50
N VAL A 39 -6.66 8.63 0.93
CA VAL A 39 -6.26 7.27 1.33
C VAL A 39 -6.76 6.28 0.31
N LEU A 40 -5.90 5.35 -0.10
CA LEU A 40 -6.26 4.19 -0.89
C LEU A 40 -6.28 2.95 0.00
N LEU A 41 -7.38 2.20 -0.10
CA LEU A 41 -7.59 0.92 0.55
C LEU A 41 -7.73 -0.16 -0.51
N ILE A 42 -7.04 -1.27 -0.34
CA ILE A 42 -7.09 -2.40 -1.27
C ILE A 42 -7.44 -3.66 -0.51
N SER A 43 -8.50 -4.35 -0.93
CA SER A 43 -8.91 -5.62 -0.36
C SER A 43 -8.18 -6.80 -0.99
N GLN A 44 -8.14 -7.94 -0.28
CA GLN A 44 -7.53 -9.18 -0.76
C GLN A 44 -8.17 -9.67 -2.06
N ASN A 45 -9.49 -9.52 -2.21
CA ASN A 45 -10.21 -9.92 -3.42
C ASN A 45 -10.07 -8.92 -4.58
N GLY A 46 -9.21 -7.89 -4.42
CA GLY A 46 -8.89 -6.97 -5.50
C GLY A 46 -9.93 -5.88 -5.73
N TYR A 47 -10.43 -5.27 -4.66
CA TYR A 47 -11.22 -4.04 -4.70
C TYR A 47 -10.39 -2.89 -4.13
N ALA A 48 -10.40 -1.75 -4.80
CA ALA A 48 -9.73 -0.52 -4.36
C ALA A 48 -10.73 0.59 -4.10
N LEU A 49 -10.59 1.28 -2.99
CA LEU A 49 -11.41 2.42 -2.60
C LEU A 49 -10.51 3.59 -2.23
N ARG A 50 -10.69 4.72 -2.92
CA ARG A 50 -10.01 5.97 -2.62
C ARG A 50 -11.00 6.98 -2.05
N PHE A 51 -10.64 7.63 -0.96
CA PHE A 51 -11.42 8.69 -0.34
C PHE A 51 -10.53 9.68 0.40
N ASN A 52 -11.03 10.89 0.62
CA ASN A 52 -10.29 11.91 1.34
C ASN A 52 -10.20 11.57 2.83
N ILE A 53 -9.02 11.72 3.43
CA ILE A 53 -8.76 11.40 4.84
C ILE A 53 -9.61 12.25 5.79
N GLU A 54 -10.07 13.42 5.37
CA GLU A 54 -10.93 14.29 6.18
C GLU A 54 -12.30 13.66 6.49
N GLU A 55 -12.74 12.69 5.69
CA GLU A 55 -13.95 11.90 6.01
C GLU A 55 -13.77 11.00 7.25
N VAL A 56 -12.53 10.80 7.70
CA VAL A 56 -12.23 10.03 8.90
C VAL A 56 -12.10 10.99 10.09
N PRO A 57 -13.02 10.97 11.05
CA PRO A 57 -12.97 11.87 12.20
C PRO A 57 -11.72 11.60 13.05
N VAL A 58 -11.16 12.65 13.62
CA VAL A 58 -10.12 12.53 14.64
C VAL A 58 -10.77 12.05 15.94
N VAL A 59 -10.30 10.94 16.47
CA VAL A 59 -10.88 10.31 17.65
C VAL A 59 -9.85 10.12 18.75
N GLY A 60 -10.32 10.06 19.99
CA GLY A 60 -9.46 9.81 21.16
C GLY A 60 -8.91 8.38 21.20
N ALA A 61 -7.88 8.16 22.04
CA ALA A 61 -7.15 6.89 22.15
C ALA A 61 -8.02 5.66 22.46
N LYS A 62 -9.17 5.84 23.11
CA LYS A 62 -10.08 4.75 23.52
C LYS A 62 -11.23 4.52 22.52
N ALA A 63 -11.38 5.36 21.53
CA ALA A 63 -12.48 5.23 20.56
C ALA A 63 -12.17 4.10 19.56
N ALA A 64 -13.23 3.44 19.13
CA ALA A 64 -13.17 2.58 17.95
C ALA A 64 -13.12 3.45 16.70
N GLY A 65 -12.51 2.94 15.64
CA GLY A 65 -12.48 3.60 14.35
C GLY A 65 -13.83 3.64 13.66
N VAL A 66 -13.84 4.14 12.44
CA VAL A 66 -15.02 4.16 11.57
C VAL A 66 -14.82 3.18 10.41
N LYS A 67 -15.93 2.66 9.89
CA LYS A 67 -15.90 1.79 8.72
C LYS A 67 -15.32 2.56 7.52
N ALA A 68 -14.22 2.09 6.99
CA ALA A 68 -13.55 2.72 5.86
C ALA A 68 -13.99 2.09 4.52
N MET A 69 -14.13 0.77 4.44
CA MET A 69 -14.51 0.03 3.24
C MET A 69 -15.64 -0.97 3.54
N ASN A 70 -16.50 -1.22 2.56
CA ASN A 70 -17.56 -2.22 2.68
C ASN A 70 -17.10 -3.55 2.08
N LEU A 71 -16.40 -4.34 2.87
CA LEU A 71 -15.92 -5.67 2.49
C LEU A 71 -17.06 -6.68 2.45
N LYS A 72 -16.99 -7.67 1.57
CA LYS A 72 -17.81 -8.87 1.63
C LYS A 72 -17.34 -9.79 2.77
N ALA A 73 -18.16 -10.78 3.13
CA ALA A 73 -17.86 -11.67 4.26
C ALA A 73 -16.58 -12.50 4.11
N ASP A 74 -16.18 -12.77 2.87
CA ASP A 74 -15.00 -13.54 2.49
C ASP A 74 -13.80 -12.67 2.07
N ASP A 75 -13.86 -11.36 2.30
CA ASP A 75 -12.83 -10.40 1.90
C ASP A 75 -12.25 -9.69 3.12
N VAL A 76 -10.96 -9.39 3.05
CA VAL A 76 -10.24 -8.66 4.09
C VAL A 76 -9.53 -7.47 3.49
N LEU A 77 -9.27 -6.45 4.31
CA LEU A 77 -8.42 -5.34 3.91
C LEU A 77 -6.97 -5.82 3.90
N GLN A 78 -6.32 -5.73 2.74
CA GLN A 78 -4.97 -6.26 2.53
C GLN A 78 -3.89 -5.18 2.60
N SER A 79 -4.16 -4.00 2.03
CA SER A 79 -3.20 -2.90 2.01
C SER A 79 -3.90 -1.55 2.12
N THR A 80 -3.19 -0.58 2.69
CA THR A 80 -3.63 0.82 2.72
C THR A 80 -2.42 1.74 2.70
N PHE A 81 -2.53 2.85 2.00
CA PHE A 81 -1.48 3.88 1.93
C PHE A 81 -2.06 5.24 1.56
N ILE A 82 -1.26 6.29 1.79
CA ILE A 82 -1.60 7.66 1.44
C ILE A 82 -1.32 7.89 -0.05
N CYS A 83 -2.28 8.49 -0.77
CA CYS A 83 -2.17 8.80 -2.20
C CYS A 83 -1.46 10.13 -2.41
N ASN A 84 -0.14 10.13 -2.30
CA ASN A 84 0.72 11.27 -2.60
C ASN A 84 1.59 11.04 -3.86
N THR A 85 1.22 10.06 -4.67
CA THR A 85 1.91 9.65 -5.89
C THR A 85 0.93 9.49 -7.05
N SER A 86 1.41 9.44 -8.29
CA SER A 86 0.57 9.25 -9.49
C SER A 86 0.17 7.79 -9.73
N SER A 87 0.84 6.84 -9.08
CA SER A 87 0.62 5.41 -9.32
C SER A 87 0.89 4.54 -8.09
N PHE A 88 0.32 3.35 -8.10
CA PHE A 88 0.55 2.32 -7.11
C PHE A 88 0.88 0.98 -7.76
N TYR A 89 1.60 0.12 -7.04
CA TYR A 89 1.84 -1.26 -7.46
C TYR A 89 0.91 -2.23 -6.74
N LEU A 90 0.69 -3.38 -7.36
CA LEU A 90 -0.09 -4.47 -6.82
C LEU A 90 0.58 -5.79 -7.17
N LEU A 91 0.97 -6.54 -6.14
CA LEU A 91 1.49 -7.90 -6.22
C LEU A 91 0.39 -8.88 -5.83
N THR A 92 0.22 -9.95 -6.60
CA THR A 92 -0.70 -11.03 -6.26
C THR A 92 0.02 -12.21 -5.61
N GLN A 93 -0.70 -13.05 -4.88
CA GLN A 93 -0.17 -14.28 -4.27
C GLN A 93 0.43 -15.26 -5.30
N ARG A 94 0.09 -15.09 -6.57
CA ARG A 94 0.63 -15.90 -7.70
C ARG A 94 1.86 -15.28 -8.33
N GLY A 95 2.41 -14.21 -7.78
CA GLY A 95 3.58 -13.52 -8.29
C GLY A 95 3.34 -12.66 -9.53
N SER A 96 2.10 -12.31 -9.84
CA SER A 96 1.82 -11.29 -10.85
C SER A 96 1.95 -9.90 -10.23
N LEU A 97 2.63 -9.02 -10.91
CA LEU A 97 2.91 -7.65 -10.50
C LEU A 97 2.41 -6.68 -11.57
N LYS A 98 1.86 -5.55 -11.15
CA LYS A 98 1.46 -4.46 -12.03
C LYS A 98 1.60 -3.11 -11.36
N ARG A 99 1.65 -2.06 -12.18
CA ARG A 99 1.55 -0.66 -11.78
C ARG A 99 0.28 -0.05 -12.38
N VAL A 100 -0.47 0.70 -11.58
CA VAL A 100 -1.76 1.29 -11.98
C VAL A 100 -1.75 2.78 -11.65
N SER A 101 -2.31 3.60 -12.52
CA SER A 101 -2.51 5.02 -12.25
C SER A 101 -3.52 5.23 -11.12
N ILE A 102 -3.23 6.15 -10.19
CA ILE A 102 -4.18 6.57 -9.15
C ILE A 102 -5.46 7.17 -9.76
N GLU A 103 -5.36 7.78 -10.94
CA GLU A 103 -6.51 8.37 -11.64
C GLU A 103 -7.57 7.35 -12.05
N GLU A 104 -7.18 6.08 -12.23
CA GLU A 104 -8.15 5.00 -12.47
C GLU A 104 -9.01 4.65 -11.24
N ILE A 105 -8.66 5.20 -10.07
CA ILE A 105 -9.43 5.08 -8.83
C ILE A 105 -9.90 6.47 -8.39
N PRO A 106 -10.99 6.98 -8.95
CA PRO A 106 -11.52 8.29 -8.56
C PRO A 106 -11.89 8.31 -7.09
N ALA A 107 -11.61 9.43 -6.44
CA ALA A 107 -12.00 9.63 -5.05
C ALA A 107 -13.52 9.59 -4.89
N THR A 108 -13.98 8.93 -3.85
CA THR A 108 -15.40 8.78 -3.53
C THR A 108 -15.57 8.80 -2.00
N SER A 109 -16.79 8.67 -1.49
CA SER A 109 -16.99 8.58 -0.04
C SER A 109 -16.51 7.22 0.52
N ARG A 110 -16.03 7.23 1.76
CA ARG A 110 -15.70 6.01 2.51
C ARG A 110 -16.89 5.07 2.67
N ALA A 111 -16.67 3.87 3.18
CA ALA A 111 -17.67 2.83 3.44
C ALA A 111 -18.38 2.28 2.19
N LYS A 112 -17.87 2.56 0.99
CA LYS A 112 -18.23 1.87 -0.24
C LYS A 112 -17.39 0.62 -0.44
N ARG A 113 -17.77 -0.22 -1.41
CA ARG A 113 -17.00 -1.42 -1.77
C ARG A 113 -15.72 -1.08 -2.54
N GLY A 114 -15.73 0.00 -3.32
CA GLY A 114 -14.66 0.35 -4.22
C GLY A 114 -14.80 -0.27 -5.61
N LEU A 115 -13.76 -0.08 -6.43
CA LEU A 115 -13.66 -0.54 -7.82
C LEU A 115 -12.79 -1.80 -7.90
N GLN A 116 -13.13 -2.69 -8.80
CA GLN A 116 -12.35 -3.90 -9.04
C GLN A 116 -11.01 -3.55 -9.70
N VAL A 117 -9.91 -4.04 -9.12
CA VAL A 117 -8.53 -3.84 -9.61
C VAL A 117 -7.85 -5.14 -10.03
N LEU A 118 -8.52 -6.27 -9.93
CA LEU A 118 -8.10 -7.56 -10.46
C LEU A 118 -9.25 -8.17 -11.25
N ARG A 119 -8.93 -8.79 -12.39
CA ARG A 119 -9.90 -9.60 -13.12
C ARG A 119 -10.15 -10.90 -12.36
N GLU A 120 -11.40 -11.18 -12.04
CA GLU A 120 -11.78 -12.45 -11.41
C GLU A 120 -11.66 -13.58 -12.43
N LEU A 121 -10.95 -14.63 -12.06
CA LEU A 121 -10.80 -15.86 -12.84
C LEU A 121 -11.55 -16.99 -12.14
N LYS A 122 -12.29 -17.79 -12.89
CA LYS A 122 -13.02 -18.96 -12.35
C LYS A 122 -12.07 -19.98 -11.73
N ASN A 123 -10.93 -20.21 -12.39
CA ASN A 123 -9.90 -21.14 -11.94
C ASN A 123 -8.65 -20.34 -11.56
N LYS A 124 -8.03 -20.69 -10.41
CA LYS A 124 -6.82 -20.05 -9.89
C LYS A 124 -6.94 -18.52 -9.86
N PRO A 125 -7.88 -17.96 -9.08
CA PRO A 125 -8.06 -16.51 -9.00
C PRO A 125 -6.81 -15.83 -8.46
N HIS A 126 -6.58 -14.61 -8.90
CA HIS A 126 -5.57 -13.75 -8.29
C HIS A 126 -6.15 -13.11 -7.01
N ARG A 127 -5.31 -13.00 -5.99
CA ARG A 127 -5.61 -12.29 -4.75
C ARG A 127 -4.47 -11.32 -4.45
N VAL A 128 -4.79 -10.17 -3.92
CA VAL A 128 -3.78 -9.20 -3.53
C VAL A 128 -2.95 -9.76 -2.39
N PHE A 129 -1.65 -9.78 -2.56
CA PHE A 129 -0.68 -10.13 -1.52
C PHE A 129 -0.11 -8.87 -0.88
N LEU A 130 0.30 -7.91 -1.70
CA LEU A 130 0.86 -6.62 -1.26
C LEU A 130 0.51 -5.54 -2.27
N ALA A 131 0.27 -4.32 -1.79
CA ALA A 131 0.16 -3.15 -2.63
C ALA A 131 0.71 -1.92 -1.90
N GLY A 132 1.18 -0.94 -2.66
CA GLY A 132 1.72 0.29 -2.10
C GLY A 132 1.90 1.37 -3.16
N ALA A 133 2.18 2.58 -2.69
CA ALA A 133 2.49 3.70 -3.57
C ALA A 133 3.81 3.46 -4.32
N VAL A 134 3.87 3.88 -5.58
CA VAL A 134 5.14 3.95 -6.31
C VAL A 134 5.67 5.37 -6.16
N ALA A 135 6.85 5.53 -5.55
CA ALA A 135 7.49 6.81 -5.39
C ALA A 135 7.75 7.44 -6.77
N GLU A 136 7.40 8.69 -6.91
CA GLU A 136 7.80 9.47 -8.07
C GLU A 136 9.25 9.86 -7.92
N GLN A 137 9.97 9.96 -9.04
CA GLN A 137 11.23 10.67 -9.09
C GLN A 137 10.90 12.14 -8.77
N GLY A 138 11.10 12.53 -7.54
CA GLY A 138 10.73 13.86 -7.05
C GLY A 138 11.92 14.77 -6.96
N PHE A 139 11.72 16.02 -7.25
CA PHE A 139 12.60 17.07 -6.79
C PHE A 139 12.55 17.10 -5.26
N VAL A 140 13.55 16.57 -4.61
CA VAL A 140 13.87 16.91 -3.23
C VAL A 140 14.91 18.01 -3.30
N GLY A 141 14.44 19.24 -3.37
CA GLY A 141 15.33 20.36 -3.46
C GLY A 141 14.69 21.61 -2.91
N ASP A 142 15.44 22.32 -2.09
CA ASP A 142 15.30 23.74 -1.87
C ASP A 142 15.27 24.46 -3.23
N LEU A 143 14.66 25.64 -3.31
CA LEU A 143 14.44 26.43 -4.54
C LEU A 143 15.69 26.59 -5.45
N PHE A 144 16.85 26.16 -5.00
CA PHE A 144 18.17 26.28 -5.65
C PHE A 144 18.89 24.96 -5.91
N SER A 145 18.36 23.80 -5.51
CA SER A 145 18.99 22.51 -5.77
C SER A 145 18.41 21.86 -7.03
N THR A 146 19.30 21.48 -7.95
CA THR A 146 18.95 20.76 -9.20
C THR A 146 19.12 19.26 -9.07
N GLU A 147 19.26 18.73 -7.85
CA GLU A 147 19.46 17.30 -7.63
C GLU A 147 18.14 16.56 -7.60
N VAL A 148 17.98 15.65 -8.54
CA VAL A 148 16.87 14.68 -8.59
C VAL A 148 17.30 13.49 -7.73
N GLU A 149 16.70 13.33 -6.55
CA GLU A 149 16.83 12.06 -5.82
C GLU A 149 16.07 10.98 -6.58
N GLU A 150 16.81 10.07 -7.19
CA GLU A 150 16.25 8.81 -7.67
C GLU A 150 15.89 7.93 -6.47
N ASN A 151 14.64 7.98 -6.04
CA ASN A 151 14.10 7.02 -5.11
C ASN A 151 13.86 5.69 -5.84
N ASP A 152 14.85 4.84 -5.83
CA ASP A 152 14.79 3.51 -6.43
C ASP A 152 14.04 2.57 -5.48
N GLN A 153 12.84 2.16 -5.91
CA GLN A 153 12.02 1.18 -5.19
C GLN A 153 12.14 -0.18 -5.88
N THR A 154 12.77 -1.11 -5.20
CA THR A 154 12.85 -2.51 -5.64
C THR A 154 11.98 -3.39 -4.75
N LEU A 155 11.03 -4.07 -5.35
CA LEU A 155 10.23 -5.08 -4.68
C LEU A 155 10.98 -6.41 -4.70
N LEU A 156 11.26 -6.94 -3.51
CA LEU A 156 11.84 -8.24 -3.29
C LEU A 156 10.72 -9.22 -2.95
N VAL A 157 10.62 -10.31 -3.69
CA VAL A 157 9.55 -11.30 -3.55
C VAL A 157 10.18 -12.67 -3.34
N GLN A 158 9.86 -13.30 -2.22
CA GLN A 158 10.26 -14.67 -1.93
C GLN A 158 9.11 -15.63 -2.24
N SER A 159 9.40 -16.68 -2.99
CA SER A 159 8.43 -17.74 -3.26
C SER A 159 8.42 -18.79 -2.14
N ASN A 160 7.39 -19.62 -2.14
CA ASN A 160 7.26 -20.78 -1.24
C ASN A 160 8.33 -21.86 -1.48
N LYS A 161 9.08 -21.78 -2.56
CA LYS A 161 10.26 -22.63 -2.84
C LYS A 161 11.58 -21.98 -2.41
N GLY A 162 11.53 -20.77 -1.85
CA GLY A 162 12.68 -20.04 -1.35
C GLY A 162 13.44 -19.22 -2.41
N THR A 163 12.96 -19.17 -3.66
CA THR A 163 13.53 -18.32 -4.70
C THR A 163 13.21 -16.86 -4.42
N ILE A 164 14.20 -15.98 -4.59
CA ILE A 164 14.04 -14.53 -4.44
C ILE A 164 14.02 -13.90 -5.82
N TYR A 165 13.01 -13.09 -6.09
CA TYR A 165 12.82 -12.30 -7.29
C TYR A 165 12.90 -10.83 -6.95
N GLU A 166 13.50 -10.04 -7.86
CA GLU A 166 13.60 -8.58 -7.71
C GLU A 166 12.89 -7.89 -8.87
N SER A 167 12.15 -6.84 -8.57
CA SER A 167 11.48 -6.02 -9.58
C SER A 167 11.57 -4.53 -9.21
N ARG A 168 12.19 -3.72 -10.08
CA ARG A 168 12.15 -2.25 -9.93
C ARG A 168 10.76 -1.75 -10.28
N LEU A 169 10.13 -1.03 -9.35
CA LEU A 169 8.76 -0.55 -9.55
C LEU A 169 8.67 0.55 -10.62
N GLN A 170 9.73 1.33 -10.77
CA GLN A 170 9.82 2.39 -11.78
C GLN A 170 9.84 1.86 -13.22
N ASP A 171 10.37 0.65 -13.41
CA ASP A 171 10.47 0.01 -14.74
C ASP A 171 9.14 -0.61 -15.20
N LEU A 172 8.16 -0.71 -14.30
CA LEU A 172 6.83 -1.24 -14.64
C LEU A 172 6.04 -0.24 -15.47
N ASN A 173 5.58 -0.67 -16.63
CA ASN A 173 4.61 0.09 -17.39
C ASN A 173 3.27 0.18 -16.67
N LEU A 174 2.54 1.27 -16.87
CA LEU A 174 1.17 1.39 -16.39
C LEU A 174 0.29 0.33 -17.08
N SER A 175 -0.49 -0.35 -16.27
CA SER A 175 -1.44 -1.38 -16.70
C SER A 175 -2.86 -0.92 -16.46
N GLU A 176 -3.80 -1.42 -17.26
CA GLU A 176 -5.23 -1.23 -17.00
C GLU A 176 -5.63 -1.72 -15.61
N ARG A 177 -6.52 -0.99 -14.97
CA ARG A 177 -7.03 -1.27 -13.62
C ARG A 177 -7.49 -2.71 -13.45
N THR A 178 -8.21 -3.27 -14.41
CA THR A 178 -8.81 -4.62 -14.32
C THR A 178 -7.92 -5.74 -14.83
N SER A 179 -6.69 -5.46 -15.29
CA SER A 179 -5.72 -6.51 -15.65
C SER A 179 -5.23 -7.26 -14.40
N ASN A 180 -4.71 -8.46 -14.57
CA ASN A 180 -4.04 -9.19 -13.48
C ASN A 180 -2.53 -8.95 -13.41
N GLY A 181 -2.00 -8.06 -14.27
CA GLY A 181 -0.57 -7.81 -14.38
C GLY A 181 0.17 -8.92 -15.09
N SER A 182 1.50 -8.87 -15.04
CA SER A 182 2.41 -9.87 -15.58
C SER A 182 3.13 -10.59 -14.45
N PHE A 183 3.47 -11.85 -14.64
CA PHE A 183 4.33 -12.56 -13.70
C PHE A 183 5.71 -11.89 -13.64
N ILE A 184 6.27 -11.75 -12.43
CA ILE A 184 7.62 -11.18 -12.23
C ILE A 184 8.71 -12.04 -12.83
N SER A 185 8.44 -13.32 -13.06
CA SER A 185 9.29 -14.29 -13.77
C SER A 185 8.44 -15.44 -14.30
N ASP A 186 8.84 -16.08 -15.36
CA ASP A 186 8.17 -17.27 -15.88
C ASP A 186 8.12 -18.40 -14.86
N THR A 187 9.16 -18.53 -14.04
CA THR A 187 9.26 -19.59 -13.02
C THR A 187 8.30 -19.42 -11.86
N ILE A 188 7.93 -18.18 -11.49
CA ILE A 188 7.02 -17.94 -10.36
C ILE A 188 5.59 -18.36 -10.67
N SER A 189 5.24 -18.55 -11.95
CA SER A 189 3.88 -18.97 -12.36
C SER A 189 3.45 -20.32 -11.75
N ASP A 190 4.43 -21.18 -11.41
CA ASP A 190 4.26 -22.50 -10.76
C ASP A 190 4.54 -22.47 -9.25
N GLU A 191 4.71 -21.30 -8.67
CA GLU A 191 5.01 -21.05 -7.28
C GLU A 191 3.94 -20.12 -6.67
N GLU A 192 4.01 -19.91 -5.37
CA GLU A 192 3.22 -18.92 -4.65
C GLU A 192 4.14 -17.96 -3.90
N VAL A 193 3.71 -16.71 -3.79
CA VAL A 193 4.43 -15.73 -2.98
C VAL A 193 4.33 -16.12 -1.52
N PHE A 194 5.46 -16.26 -0.87
CA PHE A 194 5.58 -16.54 0.56
C PHE A 194 5.75 -15.26 1.36
N ASP A 195 6.63 -14.36 0.88
CA ASP A 195 6.91 -13.07 1.51
C ASP A 195 7.28 -12.02 0.44
N ALA A 196 7.05 -10.76 0.75
CA ALA A 196 7.46 -9.66 -0.11
C ALA A 196 7.69 -8.39 0.70
N TYR A 197 8.75 -7.68 0.38
CA TYR A 197 9.06 -6.39 1.00
C TYR A 197 9.66 -5.40 0.01
N LEU A 198 9.43 -4.13 0.27
CA LEU A 198 9.96 -3.03 -0.51
C LEU A 198 11.33 -2.64 0.02
N LYS A 199 12.33 -2.65 -0.84
CA LYS A 199 13.65 -2.09 -0.58
C LYS A 199 13.72 -0.71 -1.20
N GLU A 200 13.86 0.30 -0.36
CA GLU A 200 14.10 1.67 -0.78
C GLU A 200 15.60 1.97 -0.64
N VAL A 201 16.21 2.43 -1.71
CA VAL A 201 17.62 2.86 -1.69
C VAL A 201 17.64 4.38 -1.75
N PHE A 202 17.92 5.00 -0.61
CA PHE A 202 18.27 6.41 -0.56
C PHE A 202 19.76 6.52 -0.89
N LYS A 203 20.12 7.27 -1.92
CA LYS A 203 21.53 7.61 -2.15
C LYS A 203 21.96 8.57 -1.06
N GLU A 204 22.89 8.13 -0.20
CA GLU A 204 23.52 9.02 0.76
C GLU A 204 24.25 10.15 0.00
N ASP A 205 24.04 11.38 0.44
CA ASP A 205 24.80 12.55 -0.02
C ASP A 205 26.32 12.30 0.12
N LYS A 206 27.00 12.16 -1.00
CA LYS A 206 28.46 12.23 -1.05
C LYS A 206 28.92 13.71 -0.97
N THR A 207 28.50 14.43 0.04
CA THR A 207 29.07 15.73 0.37
C THR A 207 29.79 15.60 1.70
N ASN A 208 31.07 15.15 1.60
CA ASN A 208 32.16 15.62 2.47
C ASN A 208 33.44 14.88 2.12
N SER A 209 34.18 15.47 1.22
CA SER A 209 35.65 15.31 1.14
C SER A 209 36.28 16.67 0.77
#